data_354e3b0a1c9972fc83e47bcc65fa6445
#
_entry.id   354e3b0a1c9972fc83e47bcc65fa6445
#
_cell.length_a   1.000
_cell.length_b   1.000
_cell.length_c   1.000
_cell.angle_alpha   90.00
_cell.angle_beta   90.00
_cell.angle_gamma   90.00
#
_symmetry.space_group_name_H-M   'P 1'
#
loop_
_entity.id
_entity.type
_entity.pdbx_description
1 polymer ?
#
loop_
_entity_poly.entity_id
_entity_poly.type
_entity_poly.pdbx_seq_one_letter_code
_entity_poly.pdbx_strand_id
1 'polypeptide(L)'
;MQGSHFVGTSIAILPGFGATNCSIDTSQVPCPIATFPQLAEKQRASHFTRNWHTFGAVQNVSPVGRLAPRWTHSAHSRYPIRVKRKREVFDNLAVFAHFSAVLDSLYPLFRAGLFQLDAETAHHLSLSSLRAAEKTGVLSLTCPQDAYASPVEVMGLKFPNKVGLAAGLDKEGNTIDALGRLGFGFVEIGTITPRPQAGNPKPRLFRLIPHEAIINRMGFNNPGIEAGVANVKASRKFSGVIGFNIGKNKDTPNENAADDYLICLRAAYPVADYVAVNLSSPNTPGLRDLQGAEASARLLELLKKEQEKLAAEHGKKVPLLFKVAPDLEEQHIADLARVFVDGGLDGVIATNTTLDRHAVAGHAYAAEAGGLSGKPVLEKSTRVLASFAHHLGGKAALIGVGGISSVEDAKAKIAAGADLVQIYTSFIYQGPKLVRELAEAL
;
A
#
# COMPACT_ATOMS: atom_id res chain seq x y z
N MET A 1 -53.97 -48.02 -4.44
CA MET A 1 -54.63 -47.90 -5.73
C MET A 1 -53.83 -46.91 -6.54
N GLN A 2 -53.02 -47.39 -7.44
CA GLN A 2 -53.00 -47.23 -8.90
C GLN A 2 -52.74 -45.78 -9.30
N GLY A 3 -51.79 -45.37 -10.16
CA GLY A 3 -51.05 -46.14 -11.13
C GLY A 3 -50.03 -45.17 -11.84
N SER A 4 -49.06 -45.82 -12.33
CA SER A 4 -47.99 -45.40 -13.23
C SER A 4 -48.45 -44.76 -14.54
N HIS A 5 -47.68 -43.83 -15.11
CA HIS A 5 -47.41 -43.78 -16.55
C HIS A 5 -46.03 -43.21 -16.87
N PHE A 6 -45.22 -44.05 -17.45
CA PHE A 6 -44.05 -43.76 -18.26
C PHE A 6 -44.50 -43.31 -19.63
N VAL A 7 -43.88 -42.25 -20.18
CA VAL A 7 -43.76 -42.08 -21.64
C VAL A 7 -42.38 -41.49 -21.94
N GLY A 8 -41.57 -42.31 -22.53
CA GLY A 8 -40.37 -41.88 -23.24
C GLY A 8 -40.69 -41.60 -24.72
N THR A 9 -39.89 -40.88 -25.38
CA THR A 9 -39.63 -40.80 -26.86
C THR A 9 -38.56 -39.73 -27.07
N SER A 10 -37.58 -39.86 -27.72
CA SER A 10 -36.96 -40.55 -28.86
C SER A 10 -36.00 -39.55 -29.51
N ILE A 11 -34.82 -40.03 -29.76
CA ILE A 11 -33.72 -39.45 -30.48
C ILE A 11 -34.10 -39.24 -31.95
N ALA A 12 -33.79 -38.09 -32.52
CA ALA A 12 -33.68 -37.90 -33.97
C ALA A 12 -32.31 -37.37 -34.34
N ILE A 13 -31.51 -38.24 -34.91
CA ILE A 13 -30.26 -37.94 -35.66
C ILE A 13 -30.65 -37.72 -37.10
N LEU A 14 -30.19 -36.64 -37.72
CA LEU A 14 -30.04 -36.54 -39.16
C LEU A 14 -28.68 -35.92 -39.54
N PRO A 15 -28.07 -36.43 -40.64
CA PRO A 15 -26.67 -36.16 -40.97
C PRO A 15 -26.50 -35.17 -42.15
N GLY A 16 -25.28 -34.65 -42.26
CA GLY A 16 -24.77 -34.33 -43.58
C GLY A 16 -24.26 -32.90 -43.82
N PHE A 17 -23.06 -32.90 -44.34
CA PHE A 17 -22.27 -31.94 -45.12
C PHE A 17 -21.09 -31.39 -44.32
N GLY A 18 -19.88 -31.78 -44.59
CA GLY A 18 -19.09 -31.62 -45.80
C GLY A 18 -17.78 -31.03 -45.36
N ALA A 19 -16.72 -31.89 -45.25
CA ALA A 19 -15.35 -31.45 -44.97
C ALA A 19 -14.81 -30.69 -46.17
N THR A 20 -14.40 -29.44 -45.99
CA THR A 20 -13.48 -28.79 -46.94
C THR A 20 -12.17 -28.52 -46.19
N ASN A 21 -11.15 -29.29 -46.60
CA ASN A 21 -9.75 -29.02 -46.30
C ASN A 21 -9.35 -27.69 -46.90
N CYS A 22 -8.90 -26.75 -46.07
CA CYS A 22 -8.18 -25.57 -46.50
C CYS A 22 -6.77 -25.65 -45.94
N SER A 23 -5.82 -26.09 -46.73
CA SER A 23 -4.39 -26.01 -46.50
C SER A 23 -3.94 -24.56 -46.71
N ILE A 24 -3.45 -23.92 -45.66
CA ILE A 24 -2.80 -22.60 -45.75
C ILE A 24 -1.30 -22.81 -45.88
N ASP A 25 -0.77 -22.44 -47.04
CA ASP A 25 0.64 -22.38 -47.38
C ASP A 25 1.33 -21.25 -46.58
N THR A 26 2.33 -21.60 -45.74
CA THR A 26 3.11 -20.68 -44.91
C THR A 26 4.46 -20.30 -45.57
N SER A 27 4.42 -19.85 -46.81
CA SER A 27 5.60 -19.29 -47.42
C SER A 27 5.26 -17.94 -48.07
N GLN A 28 5.38 -16.86 -47.30
CA GLN A 28 5.69 -15.49 -47.75
C GLN A 28 5.11 -14.42 -46.77
N VAL A 29 5.85 -14.10 -45.74
CA VAL A 29 5.81 -12.75 -45.12
C VAL A 29 7.22 -12.38 -44.69
N PRO A 30 7.85 -11.32 -45.20
CA PRO A 30 9.16 -10.89 -44.77
C PRO A 30 9.08 -10.10 -43.45
N CYS A 31 9.93 -10.49 -42.50
CA CYS A 31 10.19 -9.81 -41.25
C CYS A 31 11.09 -8.58 -41.51
N PRO A 32 10.74 -7.37 -41.09
CA PRO A 32 11.71 -6.27 -41.05
C PRO A 32 12.44 -6.29 -39.72
N ILE A 33 13.69 -6.72 -39.73
CA ILE A 33 14.67 -6.50 -38.68
C ILE A 33 15.03 -5.02 -38.68
N ALA A 34 14.59 -4.29 -37.66
CA ALA A 34 15.08 -2.94 -37.38
C ALA A 34 16.31 -3.04 -36.50
N THR A 35 17.48 -2.84 -37.10
CA THR A 35 18.77 -2.67 -36.44
C THR A 35 18.81 -1.33 -35.70
N PHE A 36 19.08 -1.37 -34.41
CA PHE A 36 19.50 -0.20 -33.64
C PHE A 36 21.00 0.07 -33.85
N PRO A 37 21.43 1.30 -34.12
CA PRO A 37 22.84 1.64 -34.16
C PRO A 37 23.37 1.86 -32.75
N GLN A 38 24.45 1.15 -32.44
CA GLN A 38 25.37 1.44 -31.38
C GLN A 38 25.97 2.84 -31.58
N LEU A 39 25.88 3.70 -30.58
CA LEU A 39 26.70 4.90 -30.48
C LEU A 39 27.71 4.73 -29.37
N ALA A 40 28.95 4.72 -29.81
CA ALA A 40 30.16 4.53 -29.06
C ALA A 40 30.45 5.68 -28.08
N GLU A 41 31.06 5.29 -26.98
CA GLU A 41 31.85 6.15 -26.08
C GLU A 41 32.76 7.11 -26.86
N LYS A 42 32.76 8.38 -26.47
CA LYS A 42 33.96 9.20 -26.47
C LYS A 42 33.95 10.21 -25.33
N GLN A 43 34.94 9.99 -24.49
CA GLN A 43 35.55 10.87 -23.50
C GLN A 43 35.53 12.35 -23.87
N ARG A 44 35.28 13.24 -22.89
CA ARG A 44 36.18 14.37 -22.63
C ARG A 44 35.98 14.87 -21.20
N ALA A 45 37.03 14.60 -20.44
CA ALA A 45 37.39 15.39 -19.27
C ALA A 45 37.89 16.76 -19.72
N SER A 46 37.43 17.84 -19.10
CA SER A 46 38.14 19.12 -19.07
C SER A 46 37.68 19.90 -17.84
N HIS A 47 38.53 19.95 -16.85
CA HIS A 47 39.06 21.13 -16.20
C HIS A 47 38.11 22.31 -15.98
N PHE A 48 37.79 22.57 -14.71
CA PHE A 48 37.63 23.93 -14.21
C PHE A 48 38.33 24.02 -12.85
N THR A 49 39.59 24.50 -12.90
CA THR A 49 40.35 25.02 -11.77
C THR A 49 40.37 26.54 -11.84
N ARG A 50 40.19 27.16 -10.67
CA ARG A 50 40.69 28.48 -10.26
C ARG A 50 39.97 29.72 -10.84
N ASN A 51 39.44 30.52 -9.91
CA ASN A 51 39.93 31.91 -9.77
C ASN A 51 39.51 32.48 -8.41
N TRP A 52 40.51 32.65 -7.56
CA TRP A 52 40.56 33.62 -6.46
C TRP A 52 41.41 34.81 -6.93
N HIS A 53 40.82 35.97 -7.00
CA HIS A 53 41.56 37.24 -6.91
C HIS A 53 40.59 38.33 -6.40
N THR A 54 40.86 38.78 -5.16
CA THR A 54 41.36 40.09 -4.75
C THR A 54 40.49 41.28 -5.06
N PHE A 55 40.06 41.97 -4.01
CA PHE A 55 39.96 43.42 -3.78
C PHE A 55 39.67 43.56 -2.27
N GLY A 56 40.33 44.36 -1.43
CA GLY A 56 41.16 45.51 -1.56
C GLY A 56 41.21 46.10 -0.14
N ALA A 57 42.38 46.44 0.31
CA ALA A 57 42.68 46.99 1.63
C ALA A 57 42.17 48.44 1.76
N VAL A 58 41.68 48.79 2.97
CA VAL A 58 41.74 50.19 3.47
C VAL A 58 42.20 50.16 4.92
N GLN A 59 43.15 51.03 5.18
CA GLN A 59 44.04 51.21 6.32
C GLN A 59 43.39 51.85 7.55
N ASN A 60 44.06 51.50 8.69
CA ASN A 60 44.38 52.35 9.84
C ASN A 60 43.26 52.95 10.70
N VAL A 61 43.26 52.51 11.98
CA VAL A 61 43.59 53.37 13.15
C VAL A 61 43.92 52.49 14.36
N SER A 62 45.11 52.72 14.96
CA SER A 62 45.54 52.23 16.28
C SER A 62 45.41 53.35 17.32
N PRO A 63 45.84 53.13 18.58
CA PRO A 63 45.52 52.17 19.60
C PRO A 63 45.13 52.86 20.93
N VAL A 64 44.43 52.17 21.84
CA VAL A 64 44.55 52.49 23.30
C VAL A 64 44.03 51.35 24.15
N GLY A 65 44.77 50.98 25.19
CA GLY A 65 44.21 50.42 26.43
C GLY A 65 44.39 48.95 26.71
N ARG A 66 45.53 48.61 27.32
CA ARG A 66 45.75 47.31 28.03
C ARG A 66 44.78 47.14 29.18
N LEU A 67 44.24 45.96 29.30
CA LEU A 67 44.02 45.21 30.58
C LEU A 67 43.83 43.73 30.28
N ALA A 68 44.78 42.92 30.67
CA ALA A 68 44.75 41.49 30.58
C ALA A 68 44.00 40.91 31.82
N PRO A 69 43.08 39.94 31.63
CA PRO A 69 42.70 39.09 32.74
C PRO A 69 43.55 37.82 32.75
N ARG A 70 44.19 37.56 33.91
CA ARG A 70 44.86 36.32 34.23
C ARG A 70 43.91 35.15 34.11
N TRP A 71 44.27 34.21 33.25
CA TRP A 71 43.66 32.87 33.22
C TRP A 71 44.40 31.98 34.21
N THR A 72 43.74 31.63 35.32
CA THR A 72 44.19 30.55 36.18
C THR A 72 43.84 29.22 35.51
N HIS A 73 44.82 28.38 35.31
CA HIS A 73 44.67 26.98 34.90
C HIS A 73 43.88 26.23 35.98
N SER A 74 42.67 25.77 35.61
CA SER A 74 41.96 24.71 36.31
C SER A 74 41.98 23.48 35.40
N ALA A 75 42.52 22.40 35.97
CA ALA A 75 42.82 21.16 35.31
C ALA A 75 41.55 20.31 35.06
N HIS A 76 41.60 19.63 33.92
CA HIS A 76 41.04 18.31 33.67
C HIS A 76 39.58 18.02 34.04
N SER A 77 38.71 18.11 33.05
CA SER A 77 37.63 17.17 32.90
C SER A 77 37.67 16.55 31.49
N ARG A 78 38.31 15.39 31.41
CA ARG A 78 38.24 14.52 30.23
C ARG A 78 36.88 13.82 30.31
N TYR A 79 35.91 14.16 29.43
CA TYR A 79 34.72 13.37 29.21
C TYR A 79 34.98 12.32 28.13
N PRO A 80 35.03 11.02 28.46
CA PRO A 80 35.02 9.93 27.49
C PRO A 80 33.62 9.39 27.32
N ILE A 81 32.64 10.23 26.90
CA ILE A 81 31.24 9.78 26.78
C ILE A 81 30.85 9.42 25.33
N ARG A 82 31.69 9.75 24.33
CA ARG A 82 31.26 9.61 22.92
C ARG A 82 31.58 8.27 22.24
N VAL A 83 32.44 7.44 22.82
CA VAL A 83 32.88 6.18 22.18
C VAL A 83 32.05 4.98 22.62
N LYS A 84 31.61 4.94 23.89
CA LYS A 84 30.78 3.82 24.40
C LYS A 84 29.42 3.71 23.71
N ARG A 85 28.73 4.84 23.44
CA ARG A 85 27.40 4.82 22.78
C ARG A 85 27.42 4.26 21.35
N LYS A 86 28.48 4.48 20.58
CA LYS A 86 28.57 3.93 19.22
C LYS A 86 28.76 2.42 19.21
N ARG A 87 29.54 1.88 20.13
CA ARG A 87 29.82 0.44 20.18
C ARG A 87 28.59 -0.35 20.66
N GLU A 88 27.87 0.11 21.66
CA GLU A 88 26.63 -0.50 22.13
C GLU A 88 25.53 -0.48 21.06
N VAL A 89 25.44 0.55 20.23
CA VAL A 89 24.51 0.63 19.12
C VAL A 89 24.88 -0.36 18.01
N PHE A 90 26.17 -0.53 17.69
CA PHE A 90 26.64 -1.50 16.69
C PHE A 90 26.48 -2.94 17.17
N ASP A 91 26.77 -3.22 18.43
CA ASP A 91 26.61 -4.56 19.01
C ASP A 91 25.13 -4.97 19.07
N ASN A 92 24.24 -4.05 19.38
CA ASN A 92 22.79 -4.28 19.31
C ASN A 92 22.29 -4.51 17.89
N LEU A 93 22.75 -3.75 16.89
CA LEU A 93 22.38 -3.93 15.49
C LEU A 93 22.77 -5.32 14.95
N ALA A 94 23.95 -5.83 15.33
CA ALA A 94 24.39 -7.16 14.94
C ALA A 94 23.53 -8.27 15.56
N VAL A 95 23.13 -8.13 16.82
CA VAL A 95 22.22 -9.06 17.49
C VAL A 95 20.84 -9.02 16.84
N PHE A 96 20.32 -7.84 16.51
CA PHE A 96 19.03 -7.69 15.83
C PHE A 96 19.04 -8.28 14.43
N ALA A 97 20.09 -8.06 13.65
CA ALA A 97 20.26 -8.64 12.31
C ALA A 97 20.25 -10.18 12.37
N HIS A 98 20.93 -10.75 13.36
CA HIS A 98 20.96 -12.20 13.55
C HIS A 98 19.57 -12.77 13.92
N PHE A 99 18.86 -12.14 14.84
CA PHE A 99 17.50 -12.55 15.22
C PHE A 99 16.51 -12.42 14.06
N SER A 100 16.59 -11.33 13.29
CA SER A 100 15.75 -11.14 12.10
C SER A 100 16.02 -12.22 11.06
N ALA A 101 17.28 -12.57 10.80
CA ALA A 101 17.64 -13.64 9.87
C ALA A 101 17.12 -15.02 10.32
N VAL A 102 17.14 -15.31 11.62
CA VAL A 102 16.56 -16.55 12.18
C VAL A 102 15.04 -16.58 11.96
N LEU A 103 14.34 -15.49 12.26
CA LEU A 103 12.89 -15.40 12.02
C LEU A 103 12.54 -15.55 10.54
N ASP A 104 13.34 -14.96 9.65
CA ASP A 104 13.15 -15.10 8.21
C ASP A 104 13.32 -16.55 7.75
N SER A 105 14.30 -17.24 8.30
CA SER A 105 14.57 -18.67 8.02
C SER A 105 13.45 -19.59 8.51
N LEU A 106 12.79 -19.21 9.60
CA LEU A 106 11.68 -19.96 10.19
C LEU A 106 10.32 -19.63 9.57
N TYR A 107 10.20 -18.48 8.91
CA TYR A 107 8.91 -18.06 8.34
C TYR A 107 8.29 -19.08 7.38
N PRO A 108 9.03 -19.73 6.45
CA PRO A 108 8.45 -20.77 5.58
C PRO A 108 7.80 -21.92 6.36
N LEU A 109 8.36 -22.32 7.50
CA LEU A 109 7.78 -23.37 8.37
C LEU A 109 6.51 -22.89 9.05
N PHE A 110 6.51 -21.68 9.62
CA PHE A 110 5.31 -21.07 10.19
C PHE A 110 4.21 -20.92 9.14
N ARG A 111 4.56 -20.43 7.95
CA ARG A 111 3.62 -20.32 6.83
C ARG A 111 3.06 -21.68 6.44
N ALA A 112 3.90 -22.73 6.33
CA ALA A 112 3.45 -24.06 5.97
C ALA A 112 2.41 -24.60 6.99
N GLY A 113 2.63 -24.39 8.28
CA GLY A 113 1.67 -24.74 9.33
C GLY A 113 0.38 -23.92 9.25
N LEU A 114 0.48 -22.60 9.11
CA LEU A 114 -0.68 -21.71 8.98
C LEU A 114 -1.50 -22.02 7.71
N PHE A 115 -0.86 -22.49 6.66
CA PHE A 115 -1.55 -22.80 5.40
C PHE A 115 -2.32 -24.11 5.44
N GLN A 116 -2.14 -24.96 6.46
CA GLN A 116 -3.02 -26.11 6.72
C GLN A 116 -4.37 -25.69 7.33
N LEU A 117 -4.42 -24.50 7.96
CA LEU A 117 -5.64 -23.99 8.55
C LEU A 117 -6.50 -23.29 7.49
N ASP A 118 -7.80 -23.12 7.78
CA ASP A 118 -8.65 -22.19 7.03
C ASP A 118 -8.01 -20.82 6.95
N ALA A 119 -8.16 -20.14 5.80
CA ALA A 119 -7.44 -18.91 5.53
C ALA A 119 -7.80 -17.76 6.50
N GLU A 120 -9.07 -17.65 6.90
CA GLU A 120 -9.51 -16.62 7.83
C GLU A 120 -9.11 -16.96 9.28
N THR A 121 -9.12 -18.24 9.64
CA THR A 121 -8.61 -18.73 10.93
C THR A 121 -7.11 -18.44 11.07
N ALA A 122 -6.32 -18.74 10.04
CA ALA A 122 -4.89 -18.43 10.01
C ALA A 122 -4.64 -16.92 10.13
N HIS A 123 -5.44 -16.08 9.48
CA HIS A 123 -5.37 -14.64 9.58
C HIS A 123 -5.57 -14.16 11.03
N HIS A 124 -6.65 -14.58 11.70
CA HIS A 124 -6.92 -14.20 13.08
C HIS A 124 -5.84 -14.69 14.05
N LEU A 125 -5.37 -15.93 13.88
CA LEU A 125 -4.29 -16.50 14.69
C LEU A 125 -2.99 -15.69 14.53
N SER A 126 -2.61 -15.34 13.30
CA SER A 126 -1.40 -14.56 13.00
C SER A 126 -1.44 -13.18 13.66
N LEU A 127 -2.54 -12.43 13.49
CA LEU A 127 -2.66 -11.10 14.10
C LEU A 127 -2.71 -11.18 15.64
N SER A 128 -3.38 -12.18 16.20
CA SER A 128 -3.43 -12.38 17.65
C SER A 128 -2.05 -12.70 18.23
N SER A 129 -1.28 -13.54 17.53
CA SER A 129 0.10 -13.87 17.91
C SER A 129 1.02 -12.65 17.83
N LEU A 130 0.89 -11.82 16.78
CA LEU A 130 1.65 -10.58 16.64
C LEU A 130 1.34 -9.60 17.78
N ARG A 131 0.07 -9.42 18.13
CA ARG A 131 -0.32 -8.58 19.28
C ARG A 131 0.25 -9.10 20.59
N ALA A 132 0.22 -10.42 20.80
CA ALA A 132 0.79 -11.03 22.01
C ALA A 132 2.31 -10.81 22.07
N ALA A 133 3.02 -11.00 20.97
CA ALA A 133 4.46 -10.79 20.88
C ALA A 133 4.86 -9.31 21.11
N GLU A 134 4.05 -8.35 20.62
CA GLU A 134 4.28 -6.93 20.92
C GLU A 134 4.03 -6.60 22.39
N LYS A 135 2.94 -7.10 22.97
CA LYS A 135 2.61 -6.88 24.40
C LYS A 135 3.68 -7.44 25.34
N THR A 136 4.25 -8.59 25.02
CA THR A 136 5.34 -9.22 25.79
C THR A 136 6.71 -8.58 25.55
N GLY A 137 6.83 -7.67 24.59
CA GLY A 137 8.09 -7.03 24.23
C GLY A 137 9.01 -7.89 23.33
N VAL A 138 8.60 -9.09 22.95
CA VAL A 138 9.43 -9.99 22.10
C VAL A 138 9.72 -9.34 20.74
N LEU A 139 8.75 -8.64 20.13
CA LEU A 139 8.98 -7.96 18.86
C LEU A 139 9.99 -6.81 18.98
N SER A 140 10.08 -6.13 20.11
CA SER A 140 11.08 -5.07 20.30
C SER A 140 12.51 -5.59 20.36
N LEU A 141 12.69 -6.88 20.69
CA LEU A 141 14.01 -7.53 20.66
C LEU A 141 14.43 -7.95 19.25
N THR A 142 13.47 -8.10 18.34
CA THR A 142 13.71 -8.68 17.01
C THR A 142 13.66 -7.64 15.88
N CYS A 143 12.95 -6.53 16.08
CA CYS A 143 12.68 -5.54 15.03
C CYS A 143 12.79 -4.12 15.61
N PRO A 144 13.96 -3.46 15.57
CA PRO A 144 14.08 -2.06 15.95
C PRO A 144 13.30 -1.19 14.96
N GLN A 145 12.48 -0.28 15.49
CA GLN A 145 11.52 0.50 14.72
C GLN A 145 12.17 1.43 13.68
N ASP A 146 13.39 1.88 13.95
CA ASP A 146 14.11 2.85 13.10
C ASP A 146 15.19 2.23 12.21
N ALA A 147 15.29 0.90 12.18
CA ALA A 147 16.37 0.20 11.46
C ALA A 147 16.31 0.41 9.94
N TYR A 148 15.14 0.74 9.40
CA TYR A 148 14.87 0.85 7.97
C TYR A 148 14.35 2.25 7.60
N ALA A 149 14.85 3.27 8.28
CA ALA A 149 14.43 4.64 8.05
C ALA A 149 15.09 5.22 6.79
N SER A 150 14.27 5.47 5.77
CA SER A 150 14.56 6.29 4.58
C SER A 150 13.45 7.33 4.45
N PRO A 151 13.46 8.39 5.28
CA PRO A 151 12.32 9.30 5.41
C PRO A 151 12.00 10.02 4.11
N VAL A 152 10.71 10.09 3.79
CA VAL A 152 10.17 10.82 2.65
C VAL A 152 8.99 11.68 3.09
N GLU A 153 8.83 12.83 2.46
CA GLU A 153 7.67 13.70 2.70
C GLU A 153 6.72 13.62 1.51
N VAL A 154 5.48 13.21 1.77
CA VAL A 154 4.40 13.08 0.78
C VAL A 154 3.12 13.64 1.39
N MET A 155 2.37 14.47 0.67
CA MET A 155 1.12 15.10 1.15
C MET A 155 1.29 15.93 2.44
N GLY A 156 2.50 16.46 2.70
CA GLY A 156 2.82 17.17 3.95
C GLY A 156 3.02 16.25 5.17
N LEU A 157 3.04 14.93 4.97
CA LEU A 157 3.31 13.93 6.01
C LEU A 157 4.71 13.36 5.86
N LYS A 158 5.38 13.11 6.98
CA LYS A 158 6.71 12.49 7.02
C LYS A 158 6.58 10.99 7.25
N PHE A 159 6.87 10.22 6.21
CA PHE A 159 6.88 8.77 6.28
C PHE A 159 8.28 8.28 6.64
N PRO A 160 8.44 7.35 7.60
CA PRO A 160 9.75 6.78 7.94
C PRO A 160 10.43 6.06 6.77
N ASN A 161 9.64 5.42 5.90
CA ASN A 161 10.05 4.85 4.61
C ASN A 161 8.84 4.75 3.68
N LYS A 162 9.06 4.38 2.42
CA LYS A 162 8.02 4.35 1.38
C LYS A 162 7.10 3.12 1.42
N VAL A 163 7.30 2.17 2.33
CA VAL A 163 6.59 0.88 2.33
C VAL A 163 5.48 0.86 3.36
N GLY A 164 4.28 0.63 2.90
CA GLY A 164 3.08 0.56 3.74
C GLY A 164 2.37 -0.78 3.70
N LEU A 165 1.55 -1.01 4.72
CA LEU A 165 0.57 -2.07 4.73
C LEU A 165 -0.74 -1.58 4.13
N ALA A 166 -1.28 -2.30 3.14
CA ALA A 166 -2.57 -1.98 2.55
C ALA A 166 -3.74 -2.36 3.48
N ALA A 167 -4.83 -1.59 3.40
CA ALA A 167 -6.09 -1.89 4.11
C ALA A 167 -6.59 -3.31 3.84
N GLY A 168 -7.25 -3.89 4.83
CA GLY A 168 -7.85 -5.21 4.79
C GLY A 168 -7.13 -6.28 5.60
N LEU A 169 -5.86 -6.05 6.01
CA LEU A 169 -5.15 -6.94 6.94
C LEU A 169 -5.55 -6.61 8.38
N ASP A 170 -5.27 -5.42 8.86
CA ASP A 170 -5.75 -4.94 10.16
C ASP A 170 -7.06 -4.16 10.01
N LYS A 171 -8.18 -4.90 9.95
CA LYS A 171 -9.50 -4.31 9.75
C LYS A 171 -10.03 -3.57 10.97
N GLU A 172 -9.45 -3.84 12.12
CA GLU A 172 -9.91 -3.31 13.40
C GLU A 172 -9.01 -2.17 13.91
N GLY A 173 -7.78 -2.05 13.37
CA GLY A 173 -6.79 -1.09 13.85
C GLY A 173 -6.20 -1.44 15.22
N ASN A 174 -6.20 -2.72 15.58
CA ASN A 174 -5.73 -3.18 16.89
C ASN A 174 -4.34 -3.86 16.86
N THR A 175 -3.68 -3.87 15.69
CA THR A 175 -2.39 -4.54 15.48
C THR A 175 -1.31 -3.56 14.99
N ILE A 176 -1.59 -2.26 14.96
CA ILE A 176 -0.74 -1.20 14.38
C ILE A 176 0.67 -1.23 14.96
N ASP A 177 0.82 -1.23 16.28
CA ASP A 177 2.14 -1.22 16.95
C ASP A 177 2.99 -2.43 16.57
N ALA A 178 2.37 -3.62 16.49
CA ALA A 178 3.05 -4.85 16.10
C ALA A 178 3.47 -4.84 14.62
N LEU A 179 2.61 -4.34 13.74
CA LEU A 179 2.89 -4.21 12.31
C LEU A 179 4.00 -3.18 12.04
N GLY A 180 3.98 -2.06 12.75
CA GLY A 180 5.05 -1.06 12.68
C GLY A 180 6.43 -1.63 13.03
N ARG A 181 6.49 -2.53 14.03
CA ARG A 181 7.73 -3.25 14.40
C ARG A 181 8.30 -4.11 13.27
N LEU A 182 7.47 -4.53 12.31
CA LEU A 182 7.94 -5.35 11.17
C LEU A 182 8.61 -4.53 10.06
N GLY A 183 8.69 -3.20 10.19
CA GLY A 183 9.40 -2.32 9.27
C GLY A 183 8.50 -1.49 8.35
N PHE A 184 7.17 -1.58 8.49
CA PHE A 184 6.27 -0.72 7.74
C PHE A 184 6.44 0.76 8.14
N GLY A 185 6.63 1.63 7.16
CA GLY A 185 6.66 3.09 7.36
C GLY A 185 5.27 3.68 7.59
N PHE A 186 4.23 3.00 7.11
CA PHE A 186 2.84 3.37 7.36
C PHE A 186 1.91 2.14 7.33
N VAL A 187 0.79 2.26 8.04
CA VAL A 187 -0.21 1.19 8.17
C VAL A 187 -1.58 1.76 7.82
N GLU A 188 -2.23 1.22 6.79
CA GLU A 188 -3.62 1.54 6.45
C GLU A 188 -4.54 0.51 7.09
N ILE A 189 -5.31 0.94 8.09
CA ILE A 189 -6.30 0.11 8.77
C ILE A 189 -7.65 0.12 8.06
N GLY A 190 -8.51 -0.83 8.36
CA GLY A 190 -9.87 -0.91 7.80
C GLY A 190 -9.95 -1.89 6.61
N THR A 191 -10.96 -1.79 5.77
CA THR A 191 -11.99 -0.75 5.64
C THR A 191 -12.95 -0.81 6.81
N ILE A 192 -13.25 0.35 7.39
CA ILE A 192 -14.17 0.54 8.50
C ILE A 192 -15.42 1.30 8.00
N THR A 193 -16.58 0.90 8.50
CA THR A 193 -17.87 1.49 8.17
C THR A 193 -18.47 2.16 9.40
N PRO A 194 -19.46 3.06 9.27
CA PRO A 194 -20.07 3.71 10.43
C PRO A 194 -20.53 2.73 11.49
N ARG A 195 -21.33 1.74 11.08
CA ARG A 195 -21.84 0.69 11.96
C ARG A 195 -21.00 -0.58 11.80
N PRO A 196 -20.87 -1.40 12.88
CA PRO A 196 -20.25 -2.71 12.76
C PRO A 196 -21.02 -3.59 11.78
N GLN A 197 -20.29 -4.44 11.03
CA GLN A 197 -20.94 -5.43 10.16
C GLN A 197 -20.10 -6.71 10.07
N ALA A 198 -20.79 -7.85 9.98
CA ALA A 198 -20.17 -9.18 9.95
C ALA A 198 -19.46 -9.48 8.61
N GLY A 199 -19.78 -8.75 7.54
CA GLY A 199 -19.34 -9.03 6.17
C GLY A 199 -20.16 -10.14 5.51
N ASN A 200 -19.61 -10.71 4.44
CA ASN A 200 -20.27 -11.78 3.68
C ASN A 200 -20.15 -13.15 4.38
N PRO A 201 -21.04 -14.12 4.08
CA PRO A 201 -20.95 -15.48 4.61
C PRO A 201 -19.60 -16.15 4.31
N LYS A 202 -19.17 -17.03 5.21
CA LYS A 202 -17.99 -17.90 5.02
C LYS A 202 -18.38 -19.16 4.21
N PRO A 203 -17.41 -19.76 3.46
CA PRO A 203 -16.02 -19.32 3.25
C PRO A 203 -15.94 -18.11 2.33
N ARG A 204 -15.01 -17.20 2.61
CA ARG A 204 -14.89 -15.92 1.92
C ARG A 204 -13.45 -15.46 1.66
N LEU A 205 -12.48 -16.34 1.90
CA LEU A 205 -11.05 -16.09 1.70
C LEU A 205 -10.38 -17.37 1.17
N PHE A 206 -9.81 -17.30 -0.04
CA PHE A 206 -9.27 -18.44 -0.75
C PHE A 206 -7.82 -18.17 -1.18
N ARG A 207 -6.89 -19.05 -0.79
CA ARG A 207 -5.48 -18.96 -1.16
C ARG A 207 -5.23 -19.75 -2.45
N LEU A 208 -4.63 -19.10 -3.43
CA LEU A 208 -4.20 -19.70 -4.70
C LEU A 208 -2.67 -19.86 -4.63
N ILE A 209 -2.21 -20.88 -3.92
CA ILE A 209 -0.80 -21.04 -3.53
C ILE A 209 0.15 -21.04 -4.72
N PRO A 210 -0.10 -21.77 -5.83
CA PRO A 210 0.79 -21.75 -7.00
C PRO A 210 0.95 -20.40 -7.66
N HIS A 211 -0.02 -19.50 -7.45
CA HIS A 211 -0.04 -18.15 -8.04
C HIS A 211 0.39 -17.07 -7.05
N GLU A 212 0.75 -17.41 -5.80
CA GLU A 212 0.94 -16.43 -4.71
C GLU A 212 -0.17 -15.38 -4.68
N ALA A 213 -1.42 -15.86 -4.73
CA ALA A 213 -2.60 -15.03 -4.88
C ALA A 213 -3.69 -15.38 -3.86
N ILE A 214 -4.62 -14.46 -3.68
CA ILE A 214 -5.79 -14.63 -2.81
C ILE A 214 -7.02 -14.11 -3.55
N ILE A 215 -8.11 -14.90 -3.51
CA ILE A 215 -9.46 -14.41 -3.82
C ILE A 215 -10.18 -14.17 -2.51
N ASN A 216 -10.81 -12.99 -2.36
CA ASN A 216 -11.59 -12.66 -1.18
C ASN A 216 -12.94 -12.02 -1.54
N ARG A 217 -13.96 -12.34 -0.72
CA ARG A 217 -15.27 -11.69 -0.71
C ARG A 217 -15.66 -11.29 0.71
N MET A 218 -14.74 -10.63 1.42
CA MET A 218 -14.88 -10.31 2.85
C MET A 218 -16.11 -9.44 3.16
N GLY A 219 -16.40 -8.43 2.32
CA GLY A 219 -17.60 -7.58 2.48
C GLY A 219 -17.48 -6.61 3.66
N PHE A 220 -16.29 -6.04 3.88
CA PHE A 220 -16.02 -5.06 4.93
C PHE A 220 -16.45 -5.51 6.34
N ASN A 221 -16.10 -6.75 6.73
CA ASN A 221 -16.27 -7.17 8.12
C ASN A 221 -15.39 -6.30 9.04
N ASN A 222 -16.02 -5.57 9.95
CA ASN A 222 -15.34 -4.61 10.83
C ASN A 222 -16.19 -4.28 12.07
N PRO A 223 -15.56 -3.76 13.16
CA PRO A 223 -16.24 -3.48 14.42
C PRO A 223 -16.99 -2.14 14.47
N GLY A 224 -17.02 -1.37 13.35
CA GLY A 224 -17.56 -0.02 13.28
C GLY A 224 -16.56 1.07 13.64
N ILE A 225 -16.91 2.32 13.28
CA ILE A 225 -15.98 3.46 13.34
C ILE A 225 -15.53 3.79 14.76
N GLU A 226 -16.41 3.70 15.74
CA GLU A 226 -16.10 4.02 17.14
C GLU A 226 -15.01 3.09 17.70
N ALA A 227 -15.15 1.77 17.45
CA ALA A 227 -14.17 0.78 17.87
C ALA A 227 -12.82 0.98 17.15
N GLY A 228 -12.84 1.26 15.84
CA GLY A 228 -11.63 1.57 15.08
C GLY A 228 -10.89 2.78 15.63
N VAL A 229 -11.60 3.86 15.90
CA VAL A 229 -11.02 5.08 16.52
C VAL A 229 -10.45 4.79 17.91
N ALA A 230 -11.15 4.00 18.73
CA ALA A 230 -10.65 3.62 20.04
C ALA A 230 -9.35 2.80 19.95
N ASN A 231 -9.28 1.87 19.00
CA ASN A 231 -8.08 1.05 18.77
C ASN A 231 -6.89 1.89 18.31
N VAL A 232 -7.08 2.83 17.38
CA VAL A 232 -6.02 3.75 16.95
C VAL A 232 -5.55 4.62 18.11
N LYS A 233 -6.44 5.15 18.92
CA LYS A 233 -6.09 5.90 20.14
C LYS A 233 -5.29 5.07 21.14
N ALA A 234 -5.49 3.76 21.17
CA ALA A 234 -4.76 2.84 22.04
C ALA A 234 -3.37 2.47 21.50
N SER A 235 -3.11 2.64 20.21
CA SER A 235 -1.79 2.47 19.59
C SER A 235 -0.84 3.59 20.09
N ARG A 236 0.28 3.21 20.72
CA ARG A 236 1.17 4.15 21.43
C ARG A 236 2.62 4.10 21.00
N LYS A 237 3.01 3.09 20.23
CA LYS A 237 4.41 2.79 19.97
C LYS A 237 4.80 2.94 18.51
N PHE A 238 3.83 2.99 17.61
CA PHE A 238 4.09 3.20 16.20
C PHE A 238 4.38 4.67 15.92
N SER A 239 5.57 4.95 15.38
CA SER A 239 6.03 6.29 15.02
C SER A 239 5.81 6.64 13.53
N GLY A 240 5.28 5.69 12.76
CA GLY A 240 4.96 5.88 11.34
C GLY A 240 3.58 6.51 11.14
N VAL A 241 3.16 6.58 9.87
CA VAL A 241 1.90 7.20 9.46
C VAL A 241 0.74 6.20 9.53
N ILE A 242 -0.39 6.61 10.10
CA ILE A 242 -1.60 5.81 10.20
C ILE A 242 -2.63 6.31 9.18
N GLY A 243 -2.90 5.46 8.18
CA GLY A 243 -4.00 5.64 7.25
C GLY A 243 -5.29 5.01 7.77
N PHE A 244 -6.40 5.72 7.63
CA PHE A 244 -7.71 5.24 8.02
C PHE A 244 -8.57 5.00 6.78
N ASN A 245 -8.77 3.72 6.40
CA ASN A 245 -9.57 3.36 5.23
C ASN A 245 -11.04 3.27 5.62
N ILE A 246 -11.89 4.05 4.96
CA ILE A 246 -13.32 4.16 5.26
C ILE A 246 -14.19 3.69 4.09
N GLY A 247 -15.38 3.17 4.40
CA GLY A 247 -16.33 2.70 3.42
C GLY A 247 -17.77 2.82 3.91
N LYS A 248 -18.74 2.67 2.98
CA LYS A 248 -20.14 2.62 3.36
C LYS A 248 -20.56 1.24 3.88
N ASN A 249 -21.55 1.18 4.75
CA ASN A 249 -22.20 -0.06 5.16
C ASN A 249 -22.87 -0.76 3.95
N LYS A 250 -22.98 -2.08 4.02
CA LYS A 250 -23.53 -2.90 2.94
C LYS A 250 -24.99 -2.55 2.65
N ASP A 251 -25.75 -2.28 3.70
CA ASP A 251 -27.19 -1.97 3.67
C ASP A 251 -27.51 -0.49 3.41
N THR A 252 -26.51 0.39 3.37
CA THR A 252 -26.69 1.79 2.97
C THR A 252 -26.82 1.86 1.45
N PRO A 253 -27.91 2.40 0.89
CA PRO A 253 -28.06 2.64 -0.54
C PRO A 253 -26.97 3.57 -1.10
N ASN A 254 -26.67 3.48 -2.40
CA ASN A 254 -25.62 4.31 -2.99
C ASN A 254 -25.94 5.81 -2.99
N GLU A 255 -27.21 6.18 -3.08
CA GLU A 255 -27.69 7.56 -2.96
C GLU A 255 -27.36 8.20 -1.61
N ASN A 256 -27.26 7.38 -0.54
CA ASN A 256 -26.93 7.81 0.82
C ASN A 256 -25.47 7.48 1.20
N ALA A 257 -24.66 7.02 0.26
CA ALA A 257 -23.28 6.62 0.53
C ALA A 257 -22.45 7.76 1.14
N ALA A 258 -22.69 9.01 0.73
CA ALA A 258 -21.98 10.18 1.23
C ALA A 258 -22.12 10.34 2.74
N ASP A 259 -23.27 10.03 3.32
CA ASP A 259 -23.51 10.14 4.76
C ASP A 259 -22.59 9.20 5.55
N ASP A 260 -22.46 7.96 5.10
CA ASP A 260 -21.57 6.98 5.72
C ASP A 260 -20.09 7.41 5.69
N TYR A 261 -19.65 7.95 4.54
CA TYR A 261 -18.29 8.48 4.41
C TYR A 261 -18.06 9.70 5.30
N LEU A 262 -19.02 10.62 5.39
CA LEU A 262 -18.94 11.80 6.26
C LEU A 262 -18.90 11.41 7.74
N ILE A 263 -19.72 10.46 8.18
CA ILE A 263 -19.71 9.93 9.56
C ILE A 263 -18.32 9.37 9.87
N CYS A 264 -17.77 8.53 8.97
CA CYS A 264 -16.45 7.95 9.17
C CYS A 264 -15.34 9.01 9.14
N LEU A 265 -15.39 9.97 8.22
CA LEU A 265 -14.40 11.04 8.10
C LEU A 265 -14.33 11.87 9.40
N ARG A 266 -15.45 12.32 9.91
CA ARG A 266 -15.56 13.09 11.16
C ARG A 266 -14.95 12.34 12.34
N ALA A 267 -15.29 11.06 12.47
CA ALA A 267 -14.81 10.25 13.59
C ALA A 267 -13.31 9.90 13.49
N ALA A 268 -12.82 9.61 12.28
CA ALA A 268 -11.42 9.25 12.04
C ALA A 268 -10.47 10.47 12.08
N TYR A 269 -10.94 11.67 11.72
CA TYR A 269 -10.11 12.86 11.51
C TYR A 269 -9.18 13.20 12.68
N PRO A 270 -9.60 13.16 13.95
CA PRO A 270 -8.73 13.48 15.08
C PRO A 270 -7.54 12.52 15.24
N VAL A 271 -7.67 11.27 14.76
CA VAL A 271 -6.73 10.17 15.04
C VAL A 271 -5.97 9.68 13.80
N ALA A 272 -6.46 9.98 12.61
CA ALA A 272 -5.82 9.61 11.35
C ALA A 272 -4.74 10.61 10.95
N ASP A 273 -3.68 10.13 10.29
CA ASP A 273 -2.74 10.97 9.57
C ASP A 273 -3.22 11.21 8.14
N TYR A 274 -3.84 10.21 7.48
CA TYR A 274 -4.60 10.39 6.24
C TYR A 274 -5.87 9.52 6.25
N VAL A 275 -6.86 9.89 5.44
CA VAL A 275 -8.09 9.12 5.27
C VAL A 275 -8.19 8.63 3.82
N ALA A 276 -8.38 7.30 3.64
CA ALA A 276 -8.59 6.67 2.35
C ALA A 276 -10.06 6.28 2.15
N VAL A 277 -10.70 6.85 1.15
CA VAL A 277 -12.09 6.57 0.77
C VAL A 277 -12.12 5.40 -0.19
N ASN A 278 -12.71 4.28 0.22
CA ASN A 278 -12.74 3.05 -0.56
C ASN A 278 -13.99 2.99 -1.45
N LEU A 279 -13.82 3.30 -2.73
CA LEU A 279 -14.89 3.25 -3.74
C LEU A 279 -14.83 1.98 -4.61
N SER A 280 -13.87 1.08 -4.35
CA SER A 280 -13.42 0.11 -5.34
C SER A 280 -13.57 -1.36 -4.94
N SER A 281 -14.17 -1.65 -3.77
CA SER A 281 -14.40 -3.04 -3.37
C SER A 281 -15.41 -3.73 -4.29
N PRO A 282 -15.07 -4.90 -4.86
CA PRO A 282 -16.02 -5.67 -5.65
C PRO A 282 -17.02 -6.45 -4.78
N ASN A 283 -16.88 -6.39 -3.46
CA ASN A 283 -17.57 -7.24 -2.51
C ASN A 283 -18.75 -6.54 -1.80
N THR A 284 -19.00 -5.28 -2.16
CA THR A 284 -20.14 -4.48 -1.71
C THR A 284 -20.97 -4.11 -2.94
N PRO A 285 -22.24 -4.49 -3.02
CA PRO A 285 -23.08 -4.24 -4.18
C PRO A 285 -23.11 -2.76 -4.57
N GLY A 286 -22.93 -2.48 -5.87
CA GLY A 286 -23.00 -1.13 -6.44
C GLY A 286 -21.89 -0.17 -6.01
N LEU A 287 -20.97 -0.56 -5.12
CA LEU A 287 -19.94 0.37 -4.61
C LEU A 287 -19.06 0.96 -5.73
N ARG A 288 -18.73 0.15 -6.74
CA ARG A 288 -17.92 0.59 -7.87
C ARG A 288 -18.61 1.61 -8.76
N ASP A 289 -19.91 1.74 -8.70
CA ASP A 289 -20.67 2.77 -9.44
C ASP A 289 -20.31 4.18 -8.94
N LEU A 290 -19.85 4.29 -7.68
CA LEU A 290 -19.34 5.54 -7.12
C LEU A 290 -18.02 6.01 -7.75
N GLN A 291 -17.34 5.15 -8.55
CA GLN A 291 -16.18 5.55 -9.33
C GLN A 291 -16.57 6.23 -10.66
N GLY A 292 -17.84 6.34 -11.02
CA GLY A 292 -18.28 7.18 -12.13
C GLY A 292 -17.86 8.64 -11.90
N ALA A 293 -17.41 9.35 -12.95
CA ALA A 293 -16.84 10.69 -12.82
C ALA A 293 -17.78 11.66 -12.07
N GLU A 294 -19.07 11.66 -12.42
CA GLU A 294 -20.07 12.53 -11.77
C GLU A 294 -20.33 12.15 -10.30
N ALA A 295 -20.44 10.86 -10.00
CA ALA A 295 -20.63 10.38 -8.63
C ALA A 295 -19.41 10.68 -7.76
N SER A 296 -18.20 10.45 -8.30
CA SER A 296 -16.93 10.79 -7.65
C SER A 296 -16.78 12.29 -7.41
N ALA A 297 -17.17 13.14 -8.38
CA ALA A 297 -17.12 14.60 -8.23
C ALA A 297 -18.02 15.07 -7.08
N ARG A 298 -19.27 14.63 -7.04
CA ARG A 298 -20.22 14.97 -5.96
C ARG A 298 -19.73 14.54 -4.59
N LEU A 299 -19.24 13.29 -4.49
CA LEU A 299 -18.72 12.77 -3.23
C LEU A 299 -17.46 13.54 -2.79
N LEU A 300 -16.54 13.82 -3.71
CA LEU A 300 -15.31 14.56 -3.44
C LEU A 300 -15.63 15.98 -2.93
N GLU A 301 -16.56 16.71 -3.57
CA GLU A 301 -16.98 18.03 -3.15
C GLU A 301 -17.48 18.04 -1.69
N LEU A 302 -18.35 17.09 -1.33
CA LEU A 302 -18.88 16.96 0.04
C LEU A 302 -17.77 16.67 1.05
N LEU A 303 -16.88 15.74 0.72
CA LEU A 303 -15.78 15.35 1.61
C LEU A 303 -14.73 16.46 1.75
N LYS A 304 -14.43 17.21 0.69
CA LYS A 304 -13.49 18.36 0.73
C LYS A 304 -14.05 19.49 1.60
N LYS A 305 -15.33 19.81 1.45
CA LYS A 305 -16.01 20.80 2.30
C LYS A 305 -15.95 20.40 3.78
N GLU A 306 -16.18 19.12 4.08
CA GLU A 306 -16.08 18.64 5.45
C GLU A 306 -14.60 18.62 5.93
N GLN A 307 -13.65 18.25 5.07
CA GLN A 307 -12.22 18.30 5.38
C GLN A 307 -11.77 19.70 5.81
N GLU A 308 -12.20 20.73 5.09
CA GLU A 308 -11.88 22.15 5.40
C GLU A 308 -12.43 22.56 6.76
N LYS A 309 -13.68 22.19 7.06
CA LYS A 309 -14.31 22.45 8.37
C LYS A 309 -13.54 21.75 9.48
N LEU A 310 -13.23 20.45 9.33
CA LEU A 310 -12.49 19.68 10.32
C LEU A 310 -11.05 20.18 10.46
N ALA A 311 -10.42 20.63 9.39
CA ALA A 311 -9.09 21.24 9.45
C ALA A 311 -9.07 22.52 10.31
N ALA A 312 -10.09 23.36 10.19
CA ALA A 312 -10.26 24.55 11.02
C ALA A 312 -10.55 24.18 12.49
N GLU A 313 -11.37 23.16 12.74
CA GLU A 313 -11.73 22.70 14.08
C GLU A 313 -10.54 22.07 14.83
N HIS A 314 -9.74 21.23 14.13
CA HIS A 314 -8.66 20.46 14.74
C HIS A 314 -7.27 21.09 14.57
N GLY A 315 -7.14 22.20 13.84
CA GLY A 315 -5.87 22.89 13.60
C GLY A 315 -4.85 22.07 12.80
N LYS A 316 -5.31 21.03 12.08
CA LYS A 316 -4.49 20.18 11.21
C LYS A 316 -5.24 19.80 9.94
N LYS A 317 -4.56 19.75 8.79
CA LYS A 317 -5.11 19.18 7.57
C LYS A 317 -4.76 17.69 7.51
N VAL A 318 -5.77 16.82 7.43
CA VAL A 318 -5.62 15.37 7.21
C VAL A 318 -5.86 15.10 5.73
N PRO A 319 -4.86 14.62 4.95
CA PRO A 319 -5.02 14.32 3.53
C PRO A 319 -6.14 13.32 3.25
N LEU A 320 -6.87 13.54 2.17
CA LEU A 320 -7.96 12.70 1.69
C LEU A 320 -7.54 12.00 0.41
N LEU A 321 -7.63 10.66 0.38
CA LEU A 321 -7.24 9.83 -0.75
C LEU A 321 -8.42 9.00 -1.24
N PHE A 322 -8.50 8.75 -2.57
CA PHE A 322 -9.46 7.80 -3.12
C PHE A 322 -8.77 6.51 -3.57
N LYS A 323 -9.32 5.36 -3.18
CA LYS A 323 -8.81 4.04 -3.58
C LYS A 323 -9.62 3.47 -4.73
N VAL A 324 -8.96 3.26 -5.87
CA VAL A 324 -9.57 2.89 -7.14
C VAL A 324 -9.39 1.41 -7.48
N ALA A 325 -10.25 0.90 -8.39
CA ALA A 325 -10.17 -0.46 -8.90
C ALA A 325 -9.11 -0.58 -10.02
N PRO A 326 -8.55 -1.78 -10.25
CA PRO A 326 -7.67 -2.01 -11.40
C PRO A 326 -8.42 -2.29 -12.71
N ASP A 327 -9.74 -2.42 -12.65
CA ASP A 327 -10.60 -2.80 -13.78
C ASP A 327 -11.24 -1.55 -14.45
N LEU A 328 -10.45 -0.47 -14.58
CA LEU A 328 -10.85 0.79 -15.19
C LEU A 328 -10.29 0.89 -16.62
N GLU A 329 -11.13 1.40 -17.53
CA GLU A 329 -10.73 1.75 -18.88
C GLU A 329 -9.97 3.08 -18.92
N GLU A 330 -9.12 3.29 -19.92
CA GLU A 330 -8.24 4.46 -20.03
C GLU A 330 -9.00 5.78 -19.99
N GLN A 331 -10.10 5.88 -20.75
CA GLN A 331 -10.94 7.09 -20.77
C GLN A 331 -11.55 7.38 -19.38
N HIS A 332 -11.96 6.33 -18.67
CA HIS A 332 -12.51 6.47 -17.32
C HIS A 332 -11.45 6.95 -16.33
N ILE A 333 -10.21 6.47 -16.45
CA ILE A 333 -9.07 6.97 -15.63
C ILE A 333 -8.82 8.45 -15.91
N ALA A 334 -8.81 8.86 -17.18
CA ALA A 334 -8.62 10.26 -17.57
C ALA A 334 -9.70 11.18 -16.98
N ASP A 335 -10.97 10.76 -17.05
CA ASP A 335 -12.10 11.50 -16.51
C ASP A 335 -12.04 11.59 -14.98
N LEU A 336 -11.73 10.49 -14.29
CA LEU A 336 -11.53 10.48 -12.83
C LEU A 336 -10.36 11.38 -12.41
N ALA A 337 -9.22 11.29 -13.11
CA ALA A 337 -8.06 12.10 -12.80
C ALA A 337 -8.36 13.60 -12.91
N ARG A 338 -9.12 14.02 -13.94
CA ARG A 338 -9.61 15.40 -14.07
C ARG A 338 -10.47 15.79 -12.87
N VAL A 339 -11.46 14.96 -12.50
CA VAL A 339 -12.32 15.20 -11.33
C VAL A 339 -11.49 15.34 -10.05
N PHE A 340 -10.48 14.50 -9.86
CA PHE A 340 -9.63 14.51 -8.68
C PHE A 340 -8.75 15.77 -8.61
N VAL A 341 -8.20 16.19 -9.75
CA VAL A 341 -7.42 17.43 -9.85
C VAL A 341 -8.29 18.66 -9.59
N ASP A 342 -9.44 18.74 -10.27
CA ASP A 342 -10.35 19.90 -10.18
C ASP A 342 -10.96 20.00 -8.76
N GLY A 343 -11.27 18.86 -8.12
CA GLY A 343 -11.78 18.78 -6.76
C GLY A 343 -10.69 18.87 -5.67
N GLY A 344 -9.41 19.01 -6.03
CA GLY A 344 -8.30 19.16 -5.08
C GLY A 344 -8.09 17.93 -4.18
N LEU A 345 -8.25 16.71 -4.72
CA LEU A 345 -7.95 15.47 -4.00
C LEU A 345 -6.47 15.41 -3.64
N ASP A 346 -6.14 14.99 -2.42
CA ASP A 346 -4.75 14.98 -1.95
C ASP A 346 -3.94 13.77 -2.48
N GLY A 347 -4.61 12.64 -2.79
CA GLY A 347 -3.92 11.47 -3.38
C GLY A 347 -4.83 10.36 -3.88
N VAL A 348 -4.26 9.44 -4.65
CA VAL A 348 -4.94 8.26 -5.20
C VAL A 348 -4.19 6.99 -4.78
N ILE A 349 -4.94 5.96 -4.37
CA ILE A 349 -4.40 4.62 -4.08
C ILE A 349 -4.76 3.70 -5.25
N ALA A 350 -3.78 3.34 -6.04
CA ALA A 350 -3.92 2.49 -7.21
C ALA A 350 -3.13 1.18 -7.01
N THR A 351 -3.82 0.02 -6.74
CA THR A 351 -5.24 -0.25 -6.88
C THR A 351 -5.80 -1.17 -5.78
N ASN A 352 -7.11 -1.38 -5.79
CA ASN A 352 -7.79 -2.47 -5.09
C ASN A 352 -7.56 -3.81 -5.84
N THR A 353 -8.36 -4.83 -5.53
CA THR A 353 -8.36 -6.17 -6.15
C THR A 353 -9.12 -6.18 -7.48
N THR A 354 -8.78 -7.14 -8.39
CA THR A 354 -9.42 -7.30 -9.70
C THR A 354 -10.50 -8.36 -9.73
N LEU A 355 -11.47 -8.21 -10.64
CA LEU A 355 -12.42 -9.28 -11.03
C LEU A 355 -11.87 -10.16 -12.16
N ASP A 356 -10.79 -9.78 -12.80
CA ASP A 356 -10.14 -10.56 -13.84
C ASP A 356 -9.57 -11.88 -13.29
N ARG A 357 -9.76 -12.96 -14.03
CA ARG A 357 -9.35 -14.33 -13.65
C ARG A 357 -8.37 -14.97 -14.65
N HIS A 358 -8.02 -14.26 -15.72
CA HIS A 358 -7.17 -14.79 -16.79
C HIS A 358 -5.88 -15.43 -16.25
N ALA A 359 -5.20 -14.72 -15.38
CA ALA A 359 -3.91 -15.14 -14.83
C ALA A 359 -3.99 -16.33 -13.86
N VAL A 360 -5.20 -16.74 -13.46
CA VAL A 360 -5.43 -17.88 -12.55
C VAL A 360 -6.38 -18.92 -13.15
N ALA A 361 -6.60 -18.85 -14.47
CA ALA A 361 -7.45 -19.79 -15.19
C ALA A 361 -6.98 -21.24 -14.93
N GLY A 362 -7.95 -22.15 -14.73
CA GLY A 362 -7.67 -23.55 -14.44
C GLY A 362 -7.37 -23.86 -12.96
N HIS A 363 -7.17 -22.88 -12.08
CA HIS A 363 -7.07 -23.13 -10.65
C HIS A 363 -8.45 -23.46 -10.06
N ALA A 364 -8.50 -24.41 -9.09
CA ALA A 364 -9.75 -24.88 -8.48
C ALA A 364 -10.64 -23.75 -7.91
N TYR A 365 -10.03 -22.66 -7.43
CA TYR A 365 -10.75 -21.49 -6.90
C TYR A 365 -10.90 -20.34 -7.92
N ALA A 366 -10.52 -20.52 -9.19
CA ALA A 366 -10.61 -19.44 -10.18
C ALA A 366 -12.06 -18.95 -10.38
N ALA A 367 -13.05 -19.82 -10.22
CA ALA A 367 -14.47 -19.49 -10.35
C ALA A 367 -15.07 -18.81 -9.11
N GLU A 368 -14.34 -18.73 -8.00
CA GLU A 368 -14.85 -18.10 -6.77
C GLU A 368 -15.13 -16.62 -6.98
N ALA A 369 -16.28 -16.20 -6.49
CA ALA A 369 -16.65 -14.78 -6.48
C ALA A 369 -15.75 -13.99 -5.52
N GLY A 370 -15.49 -12.72 -5.85
CA GLY A 370 -14.69 -11.80 -5.02
C GLY A 370 -13.57 -11.12 -5.79
N GLY A 371 -12.69 -10.45 -5.09
CA GLY A 371 -11.54 -9.76 -5.66
C GLY A 371 -10.27 -10.62 -5.62
N LEU A 372 -9.54 -10.72 -6.73
CA LEU A 372 -8.24 -11.37 -6.85
C LEU A 372 -7.13 -10.38 -6.51
N SER A 373 -6.19 -10.79 -5.66
CA SER A 373 -4.98 -10.04 -5.26
C SER A 373 -3.73 -10.93 -5.35
N GLY A 374 -2.55 -10.34 -5.15
CA GLY A 374 -1.26 -11.02 -5.25
C GLY A 374 -0.60 -10.86 -6.61
N LYS A 375 0.42 -11.68 -6.91
CA LYS A 375 1.24 -11.57 -8.13
C LYS A 375 0.45 -11.34 -9.43
N PRO A 376 -0.67 -12.02 -9.66
CA PRO A 376 -1.43 -11.87 -10.91
C PRO A 376 -1.94 -10.45 -11.19
N VAL A 377 -1.96 -9.57 -10.18
CA VAL A 377 -2.49 -8.19 -10.34
C VAL A 377 -1.40 -7.18 -10.70
N LEU A 378 -0.11 -7.55 -10.64
CA LEU A 378 1.01 -6.63 -10.77
C LEU A 378 0.95 -5.77 -12.04
N GLU A 379 0.88 -6.41 -13.20
CA GLU A 379 0.91 -5.73 -14.49
C GLU A 379 -0.29 -4.80 -14.66
N LYS A 380 -1.50 -5.31 -14.41
CA LYS A 380 -2.75 -4.53 -14.51
C LYS A 380 -2.73 -3.31 -13.60
N SER A 381 -2.36 -3.49 -12.31
CA SER A 381 -2.32 -2.40 -11.34
C SER A 381 -1.21 -1.39 -11.61
N THR A 382 -0.10 -1.82 -12.22
CA THR A 382 0.99 -0.91 -12.62
C THR A 382 0.59 -0.06 -13.82
N ARG A 383 -0.12 -0.64 -14.79
CA ARG A 383 -0.68 0.11 -15.92
C ARG A 383 -1.67 1.18 -15.48
N VAL A 384 -2.62 0.83 -14.59
CA VAL A 384 -3.60 1.79 -14.07
C VAL A 384 -2.90 2.89 -13.26
N LEU A 385 -1.89 2.55 -12.47
CA LEU A 385 -1.07 3.53 -11.73
C LEU A 385 -0.37 4.50 -12.68
N ALA A 386 0.29 4.00 -13.73
CA ALA A 386 0.98 4.83 -14.72
C ALA A 386 0.03 5.78 -15.46
N SER A 387 -1.18 5.30 -15.78
CA SER A 387 -2.21 6.12 -16.40
C SER A 387 -2.67 7.25 -15.46
N PHE A 388 -2.93 6.96 -14.17
CA PHE A 388 -3.19 8.01 -13.18
C PHE A 388 -2.01 8.98 -13.04
N ALA A 389 -0.77 8.50 -12.98
CA ALA A 389 0.42 9.37 -12.92
C ALA A 389 0.47 10.36 -14.06
N HIS A 390 0.20 9.88 -15.29
CA HIS A 390 0.14 10.70 -16.49
C HIS A 390 -0.94 11.78 -16.40
N HIS A 391 -2.18 11.39 -16.08
CA HIS A 391 -3.31 12.32 -16.09
C HIS A 391 -3.37 13.25 -14.88
N LEU A 392 -2.85 12.85 -13.72
CA LEU A 392 -2.77 13.72 -12.53
C LEU A 392 -1.65 14.76 -12.64
N GLY A 393 -0.60 14.49 -13.43
CA GLY A 393 0.48 15.44 -13.66
C GLY A 393 1.17 15.95 -12.39
N GLY A 394 1.29 15.10 -11.36
CA GLY A 394 1.91 15.44 -10.07
C GLY A 394 1.06 16.31 -9.14
N LYS A 395 -0.22 16.56 -9.46
CA LYS A 395 -1.13 17.41 -8.63
C LYS A 395 -1.75 16.66 -7.45
N ALA A 396 -1.67 15.34 -7.41
CA ALA A 396 -2.09 14.50 -6.31
C ALA A 396 -1.06 13.38 -6.11
N ALA A 397 -0.83 12.97 -4.87
CA ALA A 397 0.09 11.89 -4.55
C ALA A 397 -0.43 10.53 -5.02
N LEU A 398 0.48 9.60 -5.32
CA LEU A 398 0.13 8.26 -5.76
C LEU A 398 0.70 7.18 -4.85
N ILE A 399 -0.17 6.30 -4.35
CA ILE A 399 0.23 5.11 -3.60
C ILE A 399 0.02 3.88 -4.50
N GLY A 400 1.12 3.21 -4.88
CA GLY A 400 1.09 2.03 -5.73
C GLY A 400 0.77 0.77 -4.93
N VAL A 401 -0.29 0.04 -5.31
CA VAL A 401 -0.73 -1.20 -4.65
C VAL A 401 -1.07 -2.27 -5.68
N GLY A 402 -0.80 -3.51 -5.34
CA GLY A 402 -1.19 -4.69 -6.13
C GLY A 402 -0.02 -5.38 -6.80
N GLY A 403 0.18 -6.65 -6.42
CA GLY A 403 1.12 -7.56 -7.02
C GLY A 403 2.57 -7.45 -6.60
N ILE A 404 2.96 -6.42 -5.85
CA ILE A 404 4.34 -6.23 -5.39
C ILE A 404 4.79 -7.44 -4.58
N SER A 405 5.78 -8.16 -5.04
CA SER A 405 6.33 -9.37 -4.44
C SER A 405 7.86 -9.43 -4.44
N SER A 406 8.51 -8.41 -4.98
CA SER A 406 9.97 -8.24 -5.00
C SER A 406 10.34 -6.75 -4.96
N VAL A 407 11.62 -6.49 -4.79
CA VAL A 407 12.19 -5.13 -4.88
C VAL A 407 12.01 -4.55 -6.28
N GLU A 408 12.14 -5.39 -7.30
CA GLU A 408 11.97 -5.01 -8.71
C GLU A 408 10.53 -4.57 -8.99
N ASP A 409 9.54 -5.30 -8.45
CA ASP A 409 8.12 -4.93 -8.58
C ASP A 409 7.85 -3.57 -7.92
N ALA A 410 8.42 -3.33 -6.73
CA ALA A 410 8.27 -2.06 -6.03
C ALA A 410 8.93 -0.91 -6.79
N LYS A 411 10.15 -1.11 -7.31
CA LYS A 411 10.84 -0.13 -8.15
C LYS A 411 10.06 0.15 -9.44
N ALA A 412 9.42 -0.86 -10.03
CA ALA A 412 8.55 -0.67 -11.18
C ALA A 412 7.33 0.20 -10.86
N LYS A 413 6.73 0.06 -9.66
CA LYS A 413 5.67 0.97 -9.19
C LYS A 413 6.15 2.41 -9.02
N ILE A 414 7.33 2.61 -8.41
CA ILE A 414 7.91 3.95 -8.26
C ILE A 414 8.22 4.54 -9.65
N ALA A 415 8.81 3.77 -10.56
CA ALA A 415 9.09 4.22 -11.93
C ALA A 415 7.80 4.54 -12.72
N ALA A 416 6.68 3.89 -12.40
CA ALA A 416 5.36 4.18 -12.97
C ALA A 416 4.68 5.41 -12.34
N GLY A 417 5.32 6.10 -11.41
CA GLY A 417 4.86 7.35 -10.81
C GLY A 417 4.32 7.26 -9.39
N ALA A 418 4.50 6.13 -8.69
CA ALA A 418 4.12 6.05 -7.27
C ALA A 418 5.10 6.82 -6.38
N ASP A 419 4.59 7.60 -5.43
CA ASP A 419 5.36 8.20 -4.34
C ASP A 419 5.64 7.20 -3.23
N LEU A 420 4.66 6.34 -2.94
CA LEU A 420 4.66 5.32 -1.89
C LEU A 420 4.13 4.00 -2.45
N VAL A 421 4.43 2.89 -1.78
CA VAL A 421 3.92 1.56 -2.14
C VAL A 421 3.26 0.88 -0.95
N GLN A 422 2.24 0.04 -1.22
CA GLN A 422 1.61 -0.81 -0.21
C GLN A 422 1.64 -2.27 -0.64
N ILE A 423 1.85 -3.16 0.34
CA ILE A 423 1.76 -4.61 0.15
C ILE A 423 0.69 -5.23 1.06
N TYR A 424 0.17 -6.39 0.65
CA TYR A 424 -0.78 -7.19 1.42
C TYR A 424 -0.52 -8.69 1.20
N THR A 425 -0.89 -9.21 0.04
CA THR A 425 -0.86 -10.67 -0.25
C THR A 425 0.55 -11.22 -0.19
N SER A 426 1.52 -10.52 -0.76
CA SER A 426 2.93 -10.92 -0.72
C SER A 426 3.51 -10.96 0.70
N PHE A 427 3.06 -10.06 1.59
CA PHE A 427 3.43 -10.12 3.00
C PHE A 427 2.93 -11.43 3.67
N ILE A 428 1.74 -11.94 3.29
CA ILE A 428 1.24 -13.24 3.77
C ILE A 428 2.09 -14.40 3.25
N TYR A 429 2.59 -14.32 2.01
CA TYR A 429 3.40 -15.38 1.40
C TYR A 429 4.87 -15.34 1.80
N GLN A 430 5.46 -14.15 1.98
CA GLN A 430 6.91 -13.97 2.18
C GLN A 430 7.28 -13.49 3.59
N GLY A 431 6.32 -12.95 4.35
CA GLY A 431 6.52 -12.51 5.71
C GLY A 431 7.24 -11.18 5.84
N PRO A 432 7.77 -10.89 7.06
CA PRO A 432 8.42 -9.61 7.38
C PRO A 432 9.70 -9.33 6.58
N LYS A 433 10.36 -10.38 6.08
CA LYS A 433 11.56 -10.24 5.24
C LYS A 433 11.31 -9.28 4.06
N LEU A 434 10.21 -9.49 3.33
CA LEU A 434 9.87 -8.66 2.19
C LEU A 434 9.72 -7.18 2.58
N VAL A 435 9.11 -6.88 3.73
CA VAL A 435 8.93 -5.48 4.19
C VAL A 435 10.26 -4.79 4.34
N ARG A 436 11.23 -5.47 4.95
CA ARG A 436 12.58 -4.93 5.19
C ARG A 436 13.36 -4.75 3.90
N GLU A 437 13.35 -5.75 3.01
CA GLU A 437 14.01 -5.67 1.70
C GLU A 437 13.49 -4.50 0.87
N LEU A 438 12.17 -4.27 0.89
CA LEU A 438 11.56 -3.14 0.22
C LEU A 438 11.95 -1.80 0.86
N ALA A 439 11.95 -1.71 2.19
CA ALA A 439 12.28 -0.49 2.91
C ALA A 439 13.76 -0.09 2.78
N GLU A 440 14.66 -1.07 2.64
CA GLU A 440 16.08 -0.84 2.36
C GLU A 440 16.36 -0.41 0.91
N ALA A 441 15.50 -0.84 -0.03
CA ALA A 441 15.75 -0.66 -1.47
C ALA A 441 15.12 0.60 -2.06
N LEU A 442 14.14 1.25 -1.37
CA LEU A 442 13.35 2.41 -1.82
C LEU A 442 13.68 3.70 -1.07
#